data_4db52a5bd0479b9e0eb8f0c1d750fd18
#
_entry.id   4db52a5bd0479b9e0eb8f0c1d750fd18
#
_cell.length_a   1.000
_cell.length_b   1.000
_cell.length_c   1.000
_cell.angle_alpha   90.00
_cell.angle_beta   90.00
_cell.angle_gamma   90.00
#
_symmetry.space_group_name_H-M   'P 1'
#
loop_
_entity.id
_entity.type
_entity.pdbx_description
1 polymer ?
#
loop_
_entity_poly.entity_id
_entity_poly.type
_entity_poly.pdbx_seq_one_letter_code
_entity_poly.pdbx_strand_id
1 'polypeptide(L)'
;MALIVQKYGGTSVGNPERIRNVAKRVAKFQAQGHQVVVVVSAMSGETNKLIALAKEVQASPDPRELDMIMSTGEQVTIGLLAMALKDIGCPARSYTGGQVKVLTDSTFTKARILSIDEANMRRDLDAGNVIVVAGFQGVDADGNITTLGRGGSDTSGVALAAALKADECQIYTDVDGVYTTDPRVVPEAKKLDTITFEEMLEMASLGSKVLQIRSVEFAGKYKVKLRVLSSFQDEGEGTLITVEEDKNMEQPIISGIAFNRDEAKLTVLGVPDKPGIAYQILGAIADANIDVDMIIQNVGHDGTTDFSFTVNRGEFAKATAILEEVKVKLGAREVTGDNKICKVSAVGVGMRSHPGVASQMFKALADEGINIQMISTSEIKISVVLDEKYLELAVRVLHRTFGLDQQV
;
A
#
# COMPACT_ATOMS: atom_id res chain seq x y z
N MET A 1 14.08 3.10 -27.52
CA MET A 1 12.60 3.23 -27.45
C MET A 1 12.14 2.28 -26.37
N ALA A 2 11.52 2.79 -25.32
CA ALA A 2 11.00 1.99 -24.22
C ALA A 2 9.48 2.22 -24.10
N LEU A 3 8.75 1.22 -23.59
CA LEU A 3 7.34 1.36 -23.21
C LEU A 3 7.27 1.67 -21.72
N ILE A 4 6.74 2.83 -21.37
CA ILE A 4 6.65 3.32 -19.99
C ILE A 4 5.18 3.48 -19.62
N VAL A 5 4.79 2.92 -18.48
CA VAL A 5 3.49 3.18 -17.86
C VAL A 5 3.68 4.22 -16.75
N GLN A 6 2.97 5.32 -16.82
CA GLN A 6 3.03 6.40 -15.84
C GLN A 6 1.68 6.51 -15.10
N LYS A 7 1.68 6.35 -13.78
CA LYS A 7 0.49 6.53 -12.96
C LYS A 7 0.56 7.85 -12.21
N TYR A 8 -0.50 8.63 -12.26
CA TYR A 8 -0.63 9.89 -11.52
C TYR A 8 -1.78 9.83 -10.52
N GLY A 9 -1.46 10.12 -9.25
CA GLY A 9 -2.44 10.19 -8.16
C GLY A 9 -3.37 11.40 -8.24
N GLY A 10 -4.43 11.42 -7.45
CA GLY A 10 -5.44 12.48 -7.46
C GLY A 10 -4.86 13.87 -7.17
N THR A 11 -3.85 13.98 -6.29
CA THR A 11 -3.14 15.24 -6.03
C THR A 11 -2.36 15.73 -7.25
N SER A 12 -1.84 14.82 -8.05
CA SER A 12 -1.09 15.13 -9.28
C SER A 12 -1.97 15.69 -10.41
N VAL A 13 -3.25 15.37 -10.39
CA VAL A 13 -4.27 15.79 -11.38
C VAL A 13 -5.40 16.61 -10.76
N GLY A 14 -5.17 17.21 -9.59
CA GLY A 14 -6.20 17.81 -8.74
C GLY A 14 -6.89 19.07 -9.30
N ASN A 15 -6.33 19.67 -10.34
CA ASN A 15 -6.93 20.82 -11.04
C ASN A 15 -6.40 20.93 -12.49
N PRO A 16 -7.00 21.78 -13.35
CA PRO A 16 -6.57 21.92 -14.74
C PRO A 16 -5.11 22.33 -14.96
N GLU A 17 -4.52 23.10 -14.05
CA GLU A 17 -3.11 23.50 -14.13
C GLU A 17 -2.21 22.26 -13.94
N ARG A 18 -2.48 21.46 -12.93
CA ARG A 18 -1.74 20.19 -12.67
C ARG A 18 -1.89 19.21 -13.81
N ILE A 19 -3.09 19.09 -14.40
CA ILE A 19 -3.31 18.25 -15.59
C ILE A 19 -2.44 18.72 -16.76
N ARG A 20 -2.31 20.03 -17.01
CA ARG A 20 -1.41 20.57 -18.04
C ARG A 20 0.07 20.27 -17.74
N ASN A 21 0.48 20.31 -16.47
CA ASN A 21 1.84 19.96 -16.08
C ASN A 21 2.12 18.46 -16.33
N VAL A 22 1.17 17.58 -16.00
CA VAL A 22 1.25 16.16 -16.36
C VAL A 22 1.35 16.00 -17.88
N ALA A 23 0.52 16.67 -18.65
CA ALA A 23 0.55 16.61 -20.11
C ALA A 23 1.92 17.01 -20.68
N LYS A 24 2.55 18.08 -20.19
CA LYS A 24 3.89 18.52 -20.62
C LYS A 24 4.95 17.45 -20.31
N ARG A 25 4.90 16.82 -19.12
CA ARG A 25 5.82 15.76 -18.73
C ARG A 25 5.66 14.54 -19.63
N VAL A 26 4.44 14.08 -19.86
CA VAL A 26 4.15 12.94 -20.76
C VAL A 26 4.64 13.22 -22.18
N ALA A 27 4.36 14.41 -22.72
CA ALA A 27 4.82 14.81 -24.05
C ALA A 27 6.35 14.82 -24.16
N LYS A 28 7.08 15.18 -23.08
CA LYS A 28 8.56 15.11 -23.04
C LYS A 28 9.06 13.66 -23.23
N PHE A 29 8.45 12.69 -22.58
CA PHE A 29 8.79 11.27 -22.75
C PHE A 29 8.49 10.77 -24.17
N GLN A 30 7.33 11.14 -24.74
CA GLN A 30 7.00 10.78 -26.11
C GLN A 30 7.98 11.41 -27.11
N ALA A 31 8.36 12.67 -26.93
CA ALA A 31 9.33 13.36 -27.78
C ALA A 31 10.75 12.73 -27.73
N GLN A 32 11.07 12.03 -26.63
CA GLN A 32 12.28 11.23 -26.49
C GLN A 32 12.21 9.87 -27.22
N GLY A 33 11.09 9.58 -27.88
CA GLY A 33 10.88 8.34 -28.65
C GLY A 33 10.36 7.17 -27.82
N HIS A 34 9.83 7.41 -26.61
CA HIS A 34 9.18 6.38 -25.80
C HIS A 34 7.70 6.22 -26.17
N GLN A 35 7.18 5.01 -26.04
CA GLN A 35 5.74 4.76 -25.98
C GLN A 35 5.26 4.98 -24.54
N VAL A 36 4.16 5.73 -24.35
CA VAL A 36 3.69 6.09 -23.02
C VAL A 36 2.22 5.72 -22.83
N VAL A 37 1.96 4.99 -21.75
CA VAL A 37 0.60 4.75 -21.22
C VAL A 37 0.48 5.50 -19.93
N VAL A 38 -0.54 6.34 -19.78
CA VAL A 38 -0.80 7.13 -18.59
C VAL A 38 -2.03 6.60 -17.88
N VAL A 39 -1.89 6.31 -16.60
CA VAL A 39 -3.02 5.91 -15.72
C VAL A 39 -3.29 7.02 -14.74
N VAL A 40 -4.52 7.49 -14.65
CA VAL A 40 -4.88 8.58 -13.75
C VAL A 40 -5.94 8.19 -12.74
N SER A 41 -5.83 8.78 -11.56
CA SER A 41 -6.90 8.79 -10.55
C SER A 41 -7.94 9.88 -10.86
N ALA A 42 -9.07 9.84 -10.19
CA ALA A 42 -9.96 11.00 -10.09
C ALA A 42 -9.22 12.21 -9.49
N MET A 43 -9.67 13.41 -9.77
CA MET A 43 -9.17 14.62 -9.15
C MET A 43 -9.28 14.55 -7.63
N SER A 44 -8.36 15.19 -6.92
CA SER A 44 -8.32 15.13 -5.45
C SER A 44 -9.67 15.45 -4.80
N GLY A 45 -10.15 14.55 -3.92
CA GLY A 45 -11.42 14.69 -3.21
C GLY A 45 -12.67 14.26 -3.99
N GLU A 46 -12.60 14.07 -5.30
CA GLU A 46 -13.78 13.79 -6.11
C GLU A 46 -14.42 12.44 -5.77
N THR A 47 -13.65 11.39 -5.58
CA THR A 47 -14.19 10.07 -5.17
C THR A 47 -14.94 10.15 -3.83
N ASN A 48 -14.39 10.87 -2.84
CA ASN A 48 -15.05 11.05 -1.55
C ASN A 48 -16.36 11.84 -1.67
N LYS A 49 -16.40 12.85 -2.52
CA LYS A 49 -17.59 13.64 -2.82
C LYS A 49 -18.67 12.79 -3.47
N LEU A 50 -18.31 11.94 -4.44
CA LEU A 50 -19.24 11.02 -5.09
C LEU A 50 -19.80 9.99 -4.09
N ILE A 51 -18.98 9.44 -3.19
CA ILE A 51 -19.43 8.54 -2.12
C ILE A 51 -20.38 9.26 -1.15
N ALA A 52 -20.07 10.49 -0.78
CA ALA A 52 -20.94 11.29 0.10
C ALA A 52 -22.31 11.53 -0.56
N LEU A 53 -22.33 11.91 -1.83
CA LEU A 53 -23.55 12.10 -2.61
C LEU A 53 -24.41 10.82 -2.69
N ALA A 54 -23.78 9.66 -2.92
CA ALA A 54 -24.47 8.38 -2.92
C ALA A 54 -25.11 8.08 -1.55
N LYS A 55 -24.42 8.40 -0.45
CA LYS A 55 -24.92 8.21 0.93
C LYS A 55 -26.08 9.15 1.27
N GLU A 56 -26.18 10.33 0.66
CA GLU A 56 -27.34 11.21 0.83
C GLU A 56 -28.60 10.59 0.22
N VAL A 57 -28.47 9.79 -0.86
CA VAL A 57 -29.58 9.10 -1.51
C VAL A 57 -29.95 7.81 -0.79
N GLN A 58 -28.93 7.03 -0.37
CA GLN A 58 -29.12 5.75 0.27
C GLN A 58 -28.07 5.58 1.40
N ALA A 59 -28.49 5.46 2.65
CA ALA A 59 -27.61 5.40 3.82
C ALA A 59 -26.55 4.27 3.72
N SER A 60 -26.91 3.13 3.11
CA SER A 60 -26.02 2.04 2.74
C SER A 60 -26.13 1.83 1.24
N PRO A 61 -25.35 2.53 0.41
CA PRO A 61 -25.46 2.45 -1.03
C PRO A 61 -25.28 1.03 -1.57
N ASP A 62 -26.08 0.66 -2.57
CA ASP A 62 -25.87 -0.58 -3.30
C ASP A 62 -24.46 -0.60 -3.91
N PRO A 63 -23.65 -1.64 -3.67
CA PRO A 63 -22.24 -1.65 -4.07
C PRO A 63 -22.04 -1.54 -5.59
N ARG A 64 -22.92 -2.15 -6.40
CA ARG A 64 -22.85 -2.08 -7.86
C ARG A 64 -23.11 -0.65 -8.35
N GLU A 65 -24.15 -0.01 -7.83
CA GLU A 65 -24.49 1.38 -8.22
C GLU A 65 -23.45 2.38 -7.67
N LEU A 66 -22.85 2.08 -6.54
CA LEU A 66 -21.76 2.88 -6.00
C LEU A 66 -20.52 2.83 -6.91
N ASP A 67 -20.17 1.67 -7.46
CA ASP A 67 -19.08 1.52 -8.43
C ASP A 67 -19.36 2.30 -9.71
N MET A 68 -20.59 2.28 -10.19
CA MET A 68 -21.03 3.08 -11.34
C MET A 68 -20.76 4.58 -11.10
N ILE A 69 -21.12 5.10 -9.92
CA ILE A 69 -20.92 6.50 -9.56
C ILE A 69 -19.44 6.82 -9.39
N MET A 70 -18.71 6.03 -8.59
CA MET A 70 -17.29 6.29 -8.27
C MET A 70 -16.43 6.30 -9.53
N SER A 71 -16.68 5.44 -10.50
CA SER A 71 -15.90 5.32 -11.73
C SER A 71 -15.92 6.58 -12.61
N THR A 72 -16.89 7.46 -12.43
CA THR A 72 -17.04 8.68 -13.24
C THR A 72 -15.91 9.69 -12.98
N GLY A 73 -15.32 9.69 -11.80
CA GLY A 73 -14.24 10.60 -11.44
C GLY A 73 -13.02 10.47 -12.36
N GLU A 74 -12.56 9.26 -12.58
CA GLU A 74 -11.45 8.98 -13.50
C GLU A 74 -11.82 9.22 -14.96
N GLN A 75 -13.09 9.01 -15.34
CA GLN A 75 -13.56 9.27 -16.70
C GLN A 75 -13.46 10.76 -17.05
N VAL A 76 -13.75 11.65 -16.10
CA VAL A 76 -13.50 13.09 -16.28
C VAL A 76 -12.01 13.37 -16.47
N THR A 77 -11.16 12.80 -15.61
CA THR A 77 -9.73 13.08 -15.62
C THR A 77 -9.05 12.61 -16.91
N ILE A 78 -9.38 11.42 -17.44
CA ILE A 78 -8.78 10.93 -18.70
C ILE A 78 -9.15 11.81 -19.89
N GLY A 79 -10.39 12.30 -19.93
CA GLY A 79 -10.83 13.22 -20.98
C GLY A 79 -10.06 14.53 -20.94
N LEU A 80 -9.95 15.15 -19.75
CA LEU A 80 -9.23 16.40 -19.57
C LEU A 80 -7.73 16.25 -19.90
N LEU A 81 -7.08 15.16 -19.49
CA LEU A 81 -5.68 14.94 -19.80
C LEU A 81 -5.44 14.69 -21.30
N ALA A 82 -6.31 13.91 -21.96
CA ALA A 82 -6.21 13.69 -23.40
C ALA A 82 -6.40 14.99 -24.20
N MET A 83 -7.31 15.87 -23.75
CA MET A 83 -7.46 17.21 -24.32
C MET A 83 -6.20 18.06 -24.13
N ALA A 84 -5.64 18.08 -22.92
CA ALA A 84 -4.42 18.85 -22.62
C ALA A 84 -3.19 18.36 -23.43
N LEU A 85 -3.07 17.06 -23.67
CA LEU A 85 -2.03 16.49 -24.53
C LEU A 85 -2.20 16.95 -26.00
N LYS A 86 -3.42 16.87 -26.53
CA LYS A 86 -3.72 17.31 -27.89
C LYS A 86 -3.50 18.80 -28.09
N ASP A 87 -3.81 19.62 -27.09
CA ASP A 87 -3.62 21.08 -27.12
C ASP A 87 -2.16 21.48 -27.30
N ILE A 88 -1.21 20.66 -26.82
CA ILE A 88 0.23 20.85 -26.98
C ILE A 88 0.83 20.05 -28.16
N GLY A 89 -0.01 19.52 -29.05
CA GLY A 89 0.41 18.79 -30.25
C GLY A 89 0.84 17.33 -30.00
N CYS A 90 0.56 16.77 -28.83
CA CYS A 90 0.86 15.39 -28.48
C CYS A 90 -0.38 14.50 -28.77
N PRO A 91 -0.34 13.58 -29.77
CA PRO A 91 -1.46 12.72 -30.07
C PRO A 91 -1.79 11.82 -28.87
N ALA A 92 -3.05 11.80 -28.47
CA ALA A 92 -3.49 11.04 -27.30
C ALA A 92 -4.88 10.45 -27.47
N ARG A 93 -5.12 9.32 -26.82
CA ARG A 93 -6.42 8.66 -26.79
C ARG A 93 -6.75 8.18 -25.37
N SER A 94 -7.95 8.54 -24.90
CA SER A 94 -8.43 8.13 -23.58
C SER A 94 -9.26 6.86 -23.65
N TYR A 95 -9.17 6.04 -22.60
CA TYR A 95 -9.90 4.79 -22.42
C TYR A 95 -10.40 4.62 -21.00
N THR A 96 -11.63 4.19 -20.84
CA THR A 96 -12.14 3.64 -19.59
C THR A 96 -11.55 2.23 -19.34
N GLY A 97 -11.62 1.73 -18.11
CA GLY A 97 -11.22 0.35 -17.80
C GLY A 97 -11.97 -0.69 -18.65
N GLY A 98 -13.25 -0.47 -18.93
CA GLY A 98 -14.05 -1.35 -19.80
C GLY A 98 -13.59 -1.36 -21.25
N GLN A 99 -13.18 -0.22 -21.81
CA GLN A 99 -12.74 -0.11 -23.19
C GLN A 99 -11.39 -0.81 -23.46
N VAL A 100 -10.54 -0.94 -22.44
CA VAL A 100 -9.31 -1.73 -22.47
C VAL A 100 -9.48 -3.10 -21.81
N LYS A 101 -10.75 -3.48 -21.56
CA LYS A 101 -11.14 -4.77 -20.99
C LYS A 101 -10.30 -5.18 -19.78
N VAL A 102 -10.18 -4.28 -18.79
CA VAL A 102 -9.73 -4.67 -17.48
C VAL A 102 -10.82 -5.54 -16.86
N LEU A 103 -10.74 -6.85 -17.11
CA LEU A 103 -11.71 -7.83 -16.62
C LEU A 103 -11.48 -8.09 -15.14
N THR A 104 -12.55 -8.04 -14.36
CA THR A 104 -12.51 -8.27 -12.91
C THR A 104 -13.53 -9.34 -12.51
N ASP A 105 -13.42 -9.78 -11.25
CA ASP A 105 -14.55 -10.45 -10.58
C ASP A 105 -15.67 -9.46 -10.25
N SER A 106 -16.83 -9.95 -9.81
CA SER A 106 -18.01 -9.16 -9.45
C SER A 106 -18.03 -8.74 -7.96
N THR A 107 -16.86 -8.64 -7.32
CA THR A 107 -16.76 -8.17 -5.94
C THR A 107 -16.77 -6.63 -5.94
N PHE A 108 -17.96 -6.03 -6.09
CA PHE A 108 -18.12 -4.58 -6.18
C PHE A 108 -17.43 -3.86 -5.03
N THR A 109 -16.86 -2.68 -5.30
CA THR A 109 -16.05 -1.81 -4.42
C THR A 109 -14.67 -2.36 -4.04
N LYS A 110 -14.37 -3.64 -4.30
CA LYS A 110 -13.08 -4.31 -3.98
C LYS A 110 -12.72 -5.37 -5.03
N ALA A 111 -13.10 -5.17 -6.28
CA ALA A 111 -12.91 -6.14 -7.35
C ALA A 111 -11.42 -6.50 -7.58
N ARG A 112 -11.20 -7.71 -8.08
CA ARG A 112 -9.87 -8.22 -8.42
C ARG A 112 -9.72 -8.35 -9.92
N ILE A 113 -8.59 -7.88 -10.45
CA ILE A 113 -8.27 -7.98 -11.87
C ILE A 113 -7.98 -9.45 -12.22
N LEU A 114 -8.71 -9.96 -13.20
CA LEU A 114 -8.55 -11.33 -13.72
C LEU A 114 -7.67 -11.33 -14.99
N SER A 115 -7.91 -10.40 -15.90
CA SER A 115 -7.14 -10.25 -17.15
C SER A 115 -7.27 -8.84 -17.71
N ILE A 116 -6.41 -8.51 -18.67
CA ILE A 116 -6.45 -7.24 -19.43
C ILE A 116 -6.23 -7.59 -20.90
N ASP A 117 -7.03 -7.00 -21.80
CA ASP A 117 -6.83 -7.09 -23.25
C ASP A 117 -6.04 -5.87 -23.73
N GLU A 118 -4.81 -6.09 -24.13
CA GLU A 118 -3.91 -5.03 -24.58
C GLU A 118 -4.03 -4.64 -26.06
N ALA A 119 -4.84 -5.35 -26.85
CA ALA A 119 -4.85 -5.20 -28.33
C ALA A 119 -5.16 -3.77 -28.78
N ASN A 120 -6.16 -3.12 -28.20
CA ASN A 120 -6.52 -1.75 -28.54
C ASN A 120 -5.41 -0.76 -28.17
N MET A 121 -4.80 -0.95 -27.01
CA MET A 121 -3.70 -0.09 -26.56
C MET A 121 -2.48 -0.25 -27.45
N ARG A 122 -2.09 -1.48 -27.79
CA ARG A 122 -0.97 -1.76 -28.68
C ARG A 122 -1.14 -1.07 -30.03
N ARG A 123 -2.29 -1.27 -30.67
CA ARG A 123 -2.61 -0.65 -31.97
C ARG A 123 -2.41 0.87 -31.93
N ASP A 124 -2.91 1.53 -30.90
CA ASP A 124 -2.88 2.98 -30.83
C ASP A 124 -1.51 3.51 -30.37
N LEU A 125 -0.75 2.76 -29.57
CA LEU A 125 0.66 3.05 -29.27
C LEU A 125 1.53 2.97 -30.53
N ASP A 126 1.33 1.94 -31.37
CA ASP A 126 2.05 1.76 -32.64
C ASP A 126 1.67 2.86 -33.65
N ALA A 127 0.48 3.43 -33.55
CA ALA A 127 0.07 4.61 -34.32
C ALA A 127 0.63 5.94 -33.76
N GLY A 128 1.46 5.91 -32.72
CA GLY A 128 2.13 7.07 -32.13
C GLY A 128 1.30 7.85 -31.13
N ASN A 129 0.16 7.30 -30.66
CA ASN A 129 -0.65 7.95 -29.64
C ASN A 129 -0.12 7.65 -28.22
N VAL A 130 -0.22 8.64 -27.35
CA VAL A 130 -0.20 8.43 -25.90
C VAL A 130 -1.56 7.85 -25.48
N ILE A 131 -1.52 6.77 -24.69
CA ILE A 131 -2.74 6.13 -24.18
C ILE A 131 -3.02 6.63 -22.76
N VAL A 132 -4.24 7.14 -22.54
CA VAL A 132 -4.66 7.62 -21.21
C VAL A 132 -5.77 6.72 -20.69
N VAL A 133 -5.52 5.97 -19.62
CA VAL A 133 -6.45 4.98 -19.05
C VAL A 133 -6.98 5.44 -17.70
N ALA A 134 -8.28 5.29 -17.51
CA ALA A 134 -8.91 5.48 -16.21
C ALA A 134 -8.43 4.37 -15.25
N GLY A 135 -7.71 4.75 -14.19
CA GLY A 135 -7.36 3.85 -13.11
C GLY A 135 -8.55 3.47 -12.25
N PHE A 136 -8.34 2.63 -11.25
CA PHE A 136 -9.32 2.29 -10.22
C PHE A 136 -10.51 1.44 -10.70
N GLN A 137 -10.76 1.30 -11.99
CA GLN A 137 -11.98 0.69 -12.55
C GLN A 137 -11.69 -0.43 -13.55
N GLY A 138 -12.63 -1.37 -13.64
CA GLY A 138 -12.70 -2.42 -14.63
C GLY A 138 -14.15 -2.78 -14.96
N VAL A 139 -14.35 -3.93 -15.56
CA VAL A 139 -15.65 -4.51 -15.85
C VAL A 139 -15.66 -5.99 -15.48
N ASP A 140 -16.78 -6.48 -15.00
CA ASP A 140 -16.99 -7.92 -14.80
C ASP A 140 -17.41 -8.63 -16.10
N ALA A 141 -17.61 -9.94 -16.00
CA ALA A 141 -18.00 -10.77 -17.15
C ALA A 141 -19.37 -10.37 -17.76
N ASP A 142 -20.25 -9.78 -16.96
CA ASP A 142 -21.58 -9.33 -17.36
C ASP A 142 -21.57 -7.88 -17.88
N GLY A 143 -20.38 -7.24 -17.91
CA GLY A 143 -20.22 -5.87 -18.39
C GLY A 143 -20.56 -4.80 -17.34
N ASN A 144 -20.76 -5.16 -16.07
CA ASN A 144 -20.94 -4.20 -15.00
C ASN A 144 -19.61 -3.50 -14.69
N ILE A 145 -19.67 -2.20 -14.45
CA ILE A 145 -18.50 -1.45 -13.98
C ILE A 145 -18.17 -1.88 -12.54
N THR A 146 -16.90 -2.13 -12.28
CA THR A 146 -16.39 -2.51 -10.99
C THR A 146 -15.26 -1.56 -10.56
N THR A 147 -15.08 -1.36 -9.25
CA THR A 147 -13.93 -0.62 -8.72
C THR A 147 -13.02 -1.50 -7.87
N LEU A 148 -11.72 -1.16 -7.87
CA LEU A 148 -10.68 -2.01 -7.27
C LEU A 148 -10.44 -1.72 -5.77
N GLY A 149 -11.16 -0.76 -5.19
CA GLY A 149 -10.95 -0.33 -3.82
C GLY A 149 -9.74 0.61 -3.64
N ARG A 150 -9.35 0.86 -2.39
CA ARG A 150 -8.24 1.78 -2.08
C ARG A 150 -6.95 1.41 -2.81
N GLY A 151 -6.26 2.43 -3.35
CA GLY A 151 -5.04 2.23 -4.14
C GLY A 151 -5.25 1.54 -5.48
N GLY A 152 -6.51 1.42 -5.91
CA GLY A 152 -6.87 0.77 -7.16
C GLY A 152 -6.20 1.38 -8.39
N SER A 153 -5.92 2.69 -8.39
CA SER A 153 -5.21 3.32 -9.52
C SER A 153 -3.74 2.89 -9.60
N ASP A 154 -3.04 2.67 -8.47
CA ASP A 154 -1.69 2.11 -8.44
C ASP A 154 -1.72 0.67 -8.98
N THR A 155 -2.68 -0.12 -8.51
CA THR A 155 -2.91 -1.49 -9.00
C THR A 155 -3.20 -1.52 -10.49
N SER A 156 -4.03 -0.58 -11.02
CA SER A 156 -4.29 -0.45 -12.45
C SER A 156 -3.02 -0.15 -13.24
N GLY A 157 -2.18 0.77 -12.76
CA GLY A 157 -0.91 1.14 -13.41
C GLY A 157 0.01 -0.06 -13.54
N VAL A 158 0.22 -0.78 -12.44
CA VAL A 158 1.09 -1.97 -12.43
C VAL A 158 0.49 -3.11 -13.28
N ALA A 159 -0.82 -3.34 -13.22
CA ALA A 159 -1.48 -4.38 -14.00
C ALA A 159 -1.38 -4.10 -15.52
N LEU A 160 -1.54 -2.85 -15.94
CA LEU A 160 -1.35 -2.44 -17.33
C LEU A 160 0.11 -2.59 -17.76
N ALA A 161 1.07 -2.23 -16.89
CA ALA A 161 2.49 -2.43 -17.17
C ALA A 161 2.82 -3.91 -17.34
N ALA A 162 2.27 -4.78 -16.52
CA ALA A 162 2.43 -6.23 -16.64
C ALA A 162 1.85 -6.78 -17.95
N ALA A 163 0.58 -6.41 -18.26
CA ALA A 163 -0.10 -6.87 -19.48
C ALA A 163 0.63 -6.40 -20.74
N LEU A 164 1.07 -5.16 -20.77
CA LEU A 164 1.80 -4.57 -21.88
C LEU A 164 3.28 -4.96 -21.90
N LYS A 165 3.81 -5.66 -20.91
CA LYS A 165 5.24 -5.94 -20.75
C LYS A 165 6.09 -4.68 -20.86
N ALA A 166 5.67 -3.65 -20.12
CA ALA A 166 6.35 -2.37 -20.10
C ALA A 166 7.74 -2.49 -19.48
N ASP A 167 8.67 -1.67 -19.96
CA ASP A 167 10.04 -1.62 -19.44
C ASP A 167 10.09 -1.09 -18.01
N GLU A 168 9.20 -0.16 -17.66
CA GLU A 168 9.07 0.43 -16.32
C GLU A 168 7.64 0.94 -16.06
N CYS A 169 7.19 0.79 -14.82
CA CYS A 169 5.99 1.46 -14.29
C CYS A 169 6.42 2.56 -13.32
N GLN A 170 6.06 3.80 -13.61
CA GLN A 170 6.38 4.98 -12.82
C GLN A 170 5.15 5.45 -12.03
N ILE A 171 5.24 5.46 -10.71
CA ILE A 171 4.18 5.98 -9.83
C ILE A 171 4.55 7.40 -9.39
N TYR A 172 3.84 8.37 -9.93
CA TYR A 172 3.96 9.77 -9.56
C TYR A 172 3.02 10.10 -8.39
N THR A 173 3.60 10.57 -7.29
CA THR A 173 2.91 10.86 -6.05
C THR A 173 3.39 12.20 -5.46
N ASP A 174 2.98 12.52 -4.23
CA ASP A 174 3.36 13.76 -3.52
C ASP A 174 4.72 13.67 -2.80
N VAL A 175 5.36 12.49 -2.84
CA VAL A 175 6.73 12.29 -2.34
C VAL A 175 7.68 11.96 -3.50
N ASP A 176 8.98 12.22 -3.32
CA ASP A 176 9.99 12.04 -4.35
C ASP A 176 10.71 10.69 -4.31
N GLY A 177 10.21 9.75 -3.50
CA GLY A 177 10.74 8.40 -3.37
C GLY A 177 10.34 7.72 -2.06
N VAL A 178 10.96 6.58 -1.79
CA VAL A 178 10.85 5.83 -0.54
C VAL A 178 12.01 6.24 0.36
N TYR A 179 11.73 6.46 1.63
CA TYR A 179 12.72 6.91 2.61
C TYR A 179 13.00 5.83 3.64
N THR A 180 14.16 5.88 4.27
CA THR A 180 14.56 5.00 5.38
C THR A 180 13.60 5.05 6.57
N THR A 181 12.86 6.14 6.73
CA THR A 181 11.66 6.31 7.59
C THR A 181 10.92 7.58 7.16
N ASP A 182 9.85 7.94 7.85
CA ASP A 182 9.10 9.17 7.56
C ASP A 182 9.94 10.43 7.90
N PRO A 183 10.31 11.28 6.92
CA PRO A 183 11.10 12.49 7.17
C PRO A 183 10.43 13.50 8.10
N ARG A 184 9.11 13.42 8.29
CA ARG A 184 8.38 14.27 9.25
C ARG A 184 8.64 13.86 10.70
N VAL A 185 9.06 12.62 10.95
CA VAL A 185 9.43 12.08 12.26
C VAL A 185 10.94 12.14 12.49
N VAL A 186 11.72 11.83 11.45
CA VAL A 186 13.18 11.85 11.46
C VAL A 186 13.66 12.70 10.28
N PRO A 187 14.01 13.96 10.50
CA PRO A 187 14.49 14.86 9.42
C PRO A 187 15.73 14.35 8.68
N GLU A 188 16.54 13.51 9.33
CA GLU A 188 17.74 12.89 8.79
C GLU A 188 17.43 11.63 7.94
N ALA A 189 16.15 11.26 7.79
CA ALA A 189 15.75 10.14 6.92
C ALA A 189 16.23 10.37 5.49
N LYS A 190 16.82 9.35 4.91
CA LYS A 190 17.39 9.40 3.55
C LYS A 190 16.48 8.71 2.55
N LYS A 191 16.45 9.27 1.36
CA LYS A 191 15.78 8.65 0.22
C LYS A 191 16.62 7.44 -0.25
N LEU A 192 15.94 6.32 -0.49
CA LEU A 192 16.54 5.12 -1.05
C LEU A 192 16.58 5.23 -2.58
N ASP A 193 17.71 4.93 -3.20
CA ASP A 193 17.82 4.86 -4.65
C ASP A 193 17.15 3.60 -5.17
N THR A 194 17.34 2.49 -4.46
CA THR A 194 16.72 1.18 -4.76
C THR A 194 16.18 0.53 -3.50
N ILE A 195 15.16 -0.30 -3.65
CA ILE A 195 14.62 -1.17 -2.61
C ILE A 195 14.07 -2.45 -3.25
N THR A 196 14.17 -3.58 -2.57
CA THR A 196 13.60 -4.83 -3.07
C THR A 196 12.07 -4.85 -2.92
N PHE A 197 11.39 -5.68 -3.74
CA PHE A 197 9.94 -5.87 -3.59
C PHE A 197 9.57 -6.41 -2.21
N GLU A 198 10.38 -7.30 -1.64
CA GLU A 198 10.13 -7.88 -0.32
C GLU A 198 10.15 -6.81 0.77
N GLU A 199 11.19 -5.96 0.78
CA GLU A 199 11.29 -4.84 1.73
C GLU A 199 10.19 -3.81 1.53
N MET A 200 9.91 -3.43 0.28
CA MET A 200 8.84 -2.47 -0.02
C MET A 200 7.47 -2.98 0.42
N LEU A 201 7.20 -4.27 0.22
CA LEU A 201 5.96 -4.92 0.66
C LEU A 201 5.82 -4.84 2.19
N GLU A 202 6.88 -5.16 2.93
CA GLU A 202 6.89 -5.04 4.38
C GLU A 202 6.72 -3.59 4.82
N MET A 203 7.44 -2.64 4.24
CA MET A 203 7.30 -1.22 4.57
C MET A 203 5.89 -0.70 4.27
N ALA A 204 5.30 -1.09 3.13
CA ALA A 204 3.94 -0.71 2.77
C ALA A 204 2.90 -1.30 3.74
N SER A 205 3.09 -2.54 4.19
CA SER A 205 2.21 -3.20 5.18
C SER A 205 2.31 -2.57 6.58
N LEU A 206 3.45 -1.99 6.89
CA LEU A 206 3.78 -1.45 8.22
C LEU A 206 3.52 0.06 8.36
N GLY A 207 2.91 0.70 7.36
CA GLY A 207 2.47 2.09 7.46
C GLY A 207 3.21 3.10 6.58
N SER A 208 4.18 2.67 5.76
CA SER A 208 4.70 3.50 4.69
C SER A 208 3.61 3.70 3.63
N LYS A 209 2.97 4.86 3.62
CA LYS A 209 1.80 5.16 2.75
C LYS A 209 2.19 5.55 1.32
N VAL A 210 3.43 5.30 0.92
CA VAL A 210 3.95 5.71 -0.41
C VAL A 210 3.32 4.88 -1.53
N LEU A 211 3.22 3.56 -1.33
CA LEU A 211 2.61 2.62 -2.26
C LEU A 211 1.56 1.75 -1.55
N GLN A 212 0.58 1.30 -2.32
CA GLN A 212 -0.41 0.34 -1.83
C GLN A 212 0.17 -1.08 -1.89
N ILE A 213 -0.04 -1.86 -0.83
CA ILE A 213 0.44 -3.24 -0.68
C ILE A 213 0.11 -4.06 -1.94
N ARG A 214 -1.15 -4.03 -2.38
CA ARG A 214 -1.62 -4.78 -3.54
C ARG A 214 -0.90 -4.44 -4.84
N SER A 215 -0.49 -3.18 -5.04
CA SER A 215 0.29 -2.79 -6.23
C SER A 215 1.71 -3.33 -6.17
N VAL A 216 2.33 -3.36 -4.99
CA VAL A 216 3.67 -3.93 -4.78
C VAL A 216 3.65 -5.45 -4.97
N GLU A 217 2.66 -6.16 -4.39
CA GLU A 217 2.45 -7.60 -4.61
C GLU A 217 2.31 -7.94 -6.10
N PHE A 218 1.50 -7.14 -6.81
CA PHE A 218 1.27 -7.35 -8.23
C PHE A 218 2.55 -7.12 -9.04
N ALA A 219 3.30 -6.05 -8.73
CA ALA A 219 4.56 -5.74 -9.38
C ALA A 219 5.61 -6.84 -9.14
N GLY A 220 5.74 -7.33 -7.92
CA GLY A 220 6.64 -8.44 -7.58
C GLY A 220 6.27 -9.74 -8.30
N LYS A 221 4.98 -10.10 -8.31
CA LYS A 221 4.47 -11.30 -9.00
C LYS A 221 4.77 -11.31 -10.51
N TYR A 222 4.61 -10.18 -11.17
CA TYR A 222 4.80 -10.04 -12.61
C TYR A 222 6.18 -9.46 -12.99
N LYS A 223 7.05 -9.23 -12.01
CA LYS A 223 8.41 -8.68 -12.19
C LYS A 223 8.43 -7.36 -12.94
N VAL A 224 7.46 -6.50 -12.67
CA VAL A 224 7.38 -5.15 -13.25
C VAL A 224 8.34 -4.24 -12.50
N LYS A 225 9.32 -3.64 -13.18
CA LYS A 225 10.15 -2.58 -12.57
C LYS A 225 9.25 -1.41 -12.19
N LEU A 226 9.26 -1.07 -10.91
CA LEU A 226 8.39 -0.04 -10.35
C LEU A 226 9.24 1.11 -9.83
N ARG A 227 8.91 2.35 -10.19
CA ARG A 227 9.64 3.53 -9.71
C ARG A 227 8.69 4.52 -9.08
N VAL A 228 9.05 5.04 -7.91
CA VAL A 228 8.32 6.11 -7.22
C VAL A 228 9.00 7.44 -7.52
N LEU A 229 8.20 8.42 -7.96
CA LEU A 229 8.65 9.74 -8.39
C LEU A 229 7.73 10.84 -7.86
N SER A 230 8.29 12.05 -7.69
CA SER A 230 7.46 13.22 -7.37
C SER A 230 6.70 13.71 -8.58
N SER A 231 5.41 13.99 -8.39
CA SER A 231 4.59 14.69 -9.40
C SER A 231 4.85 16.21 -9.44
N PHE A 232 5.56 16.76 -8.45
CA PHE A 232 5.81 18.20 -8.26
C PHE A 232 7.23 18.63 -8.61
N GLN A 233 8.12 17.68 -8.86
CA GLN A 233 9.49 17.92 -9.28
C GLN A 233 9.68 17.39 -10.70
N ASP A 234 10.32 18.19 -11.56
CA ASP A 234 10.56 17.79 -12.96
C ASP A 234 11.82 16.95 -13.13
N GLU A 235 12.71 16.97 -12.15
CA GLU A 235 13.97 16.23 -12.11
C GLU A 235 14.04 15.38 -10.85
N GLY A 236 14.67 14.23 -10.96
CA GLY A 236 14.89 13.28 -9.86
C GLY A 236 14.76 11.83 -10.34
N GLU A 237 15.61 10.97 -9.82
CA GLU A 237 15.62 9.55 -10.19
C GLU A 237 14.57 8.74 -9.40
N GLY A 238 14.04 9.31 -8.33
CA GLY A 238 13.08 8.63 -7.46
C GLY A 238 13.69 7.43 -6.73
N THR A 239 12.84 6.46 -6.39
CA THR A 239 13.26 5.17 -5.83
C THR A 239 12.83 4.05 -6.77
N LEU A 240 13.75 3.19 -7.18
CA LEU A 240 13.47 1.99 -7.97
C LEU A 240 13.13 0.81 -7.06
N ILE A 241 11.98 0.18 -7.28
CA ILE A 241 11.60 -1.07 -6.61
C ILE A 241 11.83 -2.22 -7.61
N THR A 242 12.66 -3.18 -7.26
CA THR A 242 13.10 -4.24 -8.17
C THR A 242 13.29 -5.57 -7.46
N VAL A 243 13.40 -6.66 -8.22
CA VAL A 243 13.80 -7.98 -7.73
C VAL A 243 15.32 -8.12 -7.63
N GLU A 244 16.07 -7.24 -8.31
CA GLU A 244 17.52 -7.29 -8.30
C GLU A 244 18.02 -6.65 -7.01
N GLU A 245 18.77 -7.42 -6.22
CA GLU A 245 19.60 -6.89 -5.16
C GLU A 245 20.67 -5.99 -5.79
N ASP A 246 20.93 -4.86 -5.15
CA ASP A 246 21.97 -3.94 -5.62
C ASP A 246 23.31 -4.72 -5.71
N LYS A 247 24.08 -4.50 -6.77
CA LYS A 247 25.33 -5.24 -7.04
C LYS A 247 26.47 -4.89 -6.07
N ASN A 248 26.22 -4.02 -5.11
CA ASN A 248 27.18 -3.73 -4.03
C ASN A 248 27.35 -4.95 -3.13
N MET A 249 28.58 -5.37 -2.93
CA MET A 249 28.92 -6.61 -2.21
C MET A 249 28.50 -6.62 -0.72
N GLU A 250 28.17 -5.48 -0.13
CA GLU A 250 27.68 -5.36 1.24
C GLU A 250 26.46 -4.45 1.25
N GLN A 251 25.27 -5.03 1.36
CA GLN A 251 24.03 -4.28 1.55
C GLN A 251 23.85 -3.86 3.02
N PRO A 252 23.16 -2.73 3.29
CA PRO A 252 22.78 -2.39 4.64
C PRO A 252 21.94 -3.50 5.26
N ILE A 253 22.22 -3.85 6.51
CA ILE A 253 21.47 -4.89 7.24
C ILE A 253 20.01 -4.51 7.38
N ILE A 254 19.74 -3.23 7.60
CA ILE A 254 18.41 -2.62 7.73
C ILE A 254 18.26 -1.54 6.66
N SER A 255 17.19 -1.62 5.90
CA SER A 255 16.84 -0.67 4.85
C SER A 255 15.95 0.46 5.34
N GLY A 256 15.18 0.23 6.41
CA GLY A 256 14.33 1.26 6.97
C GLY A 256 13.63 0.90 8.27
N ILE A 257 13.09 1.95 8.90
CA ILE A 257 12.21 1.86 10.09
C ILE A 257 10.81 2.28 9.68
N ALA A 258 9.89 1.33 9.67
CA ALA A 258 8.47 1.57 9.43
C ALA A 258 7.70 1.59 10.74
N PHE A 259 6.56 2.31 10.77
CA PHE A 259 5.73 2.36 11.96
C PHE A 259 4.24 2.52 11.63
N ASN A 260 3.39 2.00 12.51
CA ASN A 260 1.95 2.20 12.44
C ASN A 260 1.42 2.75 13.77
N ARG A 261 0.68 3.87 13.70
CA ARG A 261 0.02 4.51 14.85
C ARG A 261 -1.38 3.93 15.08
N ASP A 262 -1.96 3.28 14.09
CA ASP A 262 -3.35 2.89 14.06
C ASP A 262 -3.51 1.41 14.47
N GLU A 263 -2.98 1.08 15.63
CA GLU A 263 -2.98 -0.26 16.20
C GLU A 263 -3.68 -0.29 17.56
N ALA A 264 -4.33 -1.42 17.82
CA ALA A 264 -4.85 -1.76 19.14
C ALA A 264 -4.57 -3.24 19.44
N LYS A 265 -4.21 -3.54 20.69
CA LYS A 265 -3.94 -4.89 21.18
C LYS A 265 -5.15 -5.42 21.93
N LEU A 266 -5.46 -6.68 21.69
CA LEU A 266 -6.46 -7.46 22.42
C LEU A 266 -5.82 -8.74 22.93
N THR A 267 -6.18 -9.16 24.13
CA THR A 267 -5.70 -10.39 24.76
C THR A 267 -6.85 -11.13 25.40
N VAL A 268 -6.98 -12.42 25.09
CA VAL A 268 -7.88 -13.35 25.78
C VAL A 268 -7.02 -14.19 26.72
N LEU A 269 -7.21 -14.03 28.02
CA LEU A 269 -6.42 -14.64 29.06
C LEU A 269 -7.04 -15.93 29.59
N GLY A 270 -6.20 -16.92 29.89
CA GLY A 270 -6.62 -18.15 30.55
C GLY A 270 -7.60 -18.97 29.72
N VAL A 271 -7.38 -19.06 28.41
CA VAL A 271 -8.17 -19.91 27.52
C VAL A 271 -7.73 -21.35 27.72
N PRO A 272 -8.64 -22.36 27.84
CA PRO A 272 -8.26 -23.77 27.91
C PRO A 272 -7.38 -24.18 26.72
N ASP A 273 -6.20 -24.79 26.98
CA ASP A 273 -5.29 -25.22 25.92
C ASP A 273 -5.83 -26.49 25.23
N LYS A 274 -6.59 -26.30 24.17
CA LYS A 274 -7.22 -27.36 23.37
C LYS A 274 -7.09 -27.07 21.87
N PRO A 275 -6.98 -28.12 21.02
CA PRO A 275 -7.03 -27.93 19.58
C PRO A 275 -8.27 -27.16 19.13
N GLY A 276 -8.08 -26.17 18.24
CA GLY A 276 -9.14 -25.36 17.66
C GLY A 276 -9.45 -24.05 18.38
N ILE A 277 -8.80 -23.74 19.50
CA ILE A 277 -9.03 -22.51 20.25
C ILE A 277 -8.72 -21.26 19.41
N ALA A 278 -7.55 -21.23 18.74
CA ALA A 278 -7.17 -20.12 17.87
C ALA A 278 -8.20 -19.87 16.76
N TYR A 279 -8.73 -20.95 16.15
CA TYR A 279 -9.80 -20.86 15.16
C TYR A 279 -11.08 -20.25 15.74
N GLN A 280 -11.50 -20.65 16.94
CA GLN A 280 -12.71 -20.14 17.55
C GLN A 280 -12.61 -18.66 17.92
N ILE A 281 -11.42 -18.20 18.32
CA ILE A 281 -11.16 -16.77 18.61
C ILE A 281 -11.11 -15.98 17.31
N LEU A 282 -10.23 -16.36 16.40
CA LEU A 282 -10.00 -15.59 15.17
C LEU A 282 -11.12 -15.74 14.15
N GLY A 283 -11.84 -16.88 14.15
CA GLY A 283 -13.00 -17.08 13.28
C GLY A 283 -14.10 -16.07 13.57
N ALA A 284 -14.41 -15.82 14.85
CA ALA A 284 -15.40 -14.83 15.23
C ALA A 284 -15.00 -13.39 14.81
N ILE A 285 -13.71 -13.08 14.84
CA ILE A 285 -13.16 -11.79 14.40
C ILE A 285 -13.23 -11.70 12.85
N ALA A 286 -12.86 -12.78 12.15
CA ALA A 286 -12.90 -12.84 10.69
C ALA A 286 -14.33 -12.75 10.14
N ASP A 287 -15.30 -13.43 10.78
CA ASP A 287 -16.72 -13.38 10.41
C ASP A 287 -17.29 -11.96 10.52
N ALA A 288 -16.71 -11.15 11.41
CA ALA A 288 -17.02 -9.73 11.53
C ALA A 288 -16.28 -8.83 10.54
N ASN A 289 -15.48 -9.41 9.63
CA ASN A 289 -14.64 -8.74 8.64
C ASN A 289 -13.62 -7.77 9.26
N ILE A 290 -13.00 -8.21 10.38
CA ILE A 290 -11.92 -7.48 11.07
C ILE A 290 -10.59 -8.15 10.72
N ASP A 291 -9.65 -7.39 10.19
CA ASP A 291 -8.29 -7.84 9.89
C ASP A 291 -7.46 -7.91 11.18
N VAL A 292 -6.67 -8.98 11.31
CA VAL A 292 -5.74 -9.23 12.40
C VAL A 292 -4.32 -9.19 11.85
N ASP A 293 -3.40 -8.54 12.57
CA ASP A 293 -2.01 -8.42 12.12
C ASP A 293 -1.06 -9.31 12.95
N MET A 294 -0.60 -8.84 14.12
CA MET A 294 0.26 -9.66 14.98
C MET A 294 -0.57 -10.66 15.79
N ILE A 295 -0.12 -11.91 15.86
CA ILE A 295 -0.76 -12.95 16.67
C ILE A 295 0.30 -13.60 17.53
N ILE A 296 0.06 -13.67 18.86
CA ILE A 296 0.95 -14.31 19.82
C ILE A 296 0.13 -15.20 20.73
N GLN A 297 0.50 -16.47 20.82
CA GLN A 297 -0.08 -17.45 21.73
C GLN A 297 1.01 -17.96 22.67
N ASN A 298 0.76 -17.88 23.98
CA ASN A 298 1.66 -18.42 25.00
C ASN A 298 0.95 -19.49 25.81
N VAL A 299 1.51 -20.69 25.82
CA VAL A 299 1.00 -21.81 26.62
C VAL A 299 1.46 -21.64 28.08
N GLY A 300 0.50 -21.57 29.00
CA GLY A 300 0.74 -21.50 30.43
C GLY A 300 1.07 -22.88 31.03
N HIS A 301 1.61 -22.87 32.25
CA HIS A 301 1.91 -24.11 33.00
C HIS A 301 0.68 -24.76 33.63
N ASP A 302 -0.44 -24.04 33.66
CA ASP A 302 -1.71 -24.43 34.28
C ASP A 302 -2.71 -25.10 33.31
N GLY A 303 -2.26 -25.44 32.11
CA GLY A 303 -3.10 -26.00 31.05
C GLY A 303 -4.00 -24.95 30.38
N THR A 304 -3.69 -23.69 30.55
CA THR A 304 -4.34 -22.59 29.82
C THR A 304 -3.35 -21.93 28.86
N THR A 305 -3.87 -21.13 27.95
CA THR A 305 -3.09 -20.31 27.04
C THR A 305 -3.59 -18.86 27.05
N ASP A 306 -2.69 -17.92 26.91
CA ASP A 306 -3.03 -16.52 26.65
C ASP A 306 -2.87 -16.26 25.17
N PHE A 307 -3.89 -15.64 24.57
CA PHE A 307 -3.96 -15.37 23.15
C PHE A 307 -4.07 -13.86 22.90
N SER A 308 -3.02 -13.28 22.34
CA SER A 308 -2.93 -11.86 22.04
C SER A 308 -2.85 -11.62 20.55
N PHE A 309 -3.52 -10.56 20.08
CA PHE A 309 -3.40 -10.12 18.70
C PHE A 309 -3.63 -8.61 18.57
N THR A 310 -3.26 -8.04 17.42
CA THR A 310 -3.52 -6.65 17.11
C THR A 310 -4.55 -6.51 15.99
N VAL A 311 -5.31 -5.41 16.06
CA VAL A 311 -6.29 -4.99 15.06
C VAL A 311 -6.11 -3.51 14.78
N ASN A 312 -6.73 -3.00 13.72
CA ASN A 312 -6.83 -1.56 13.51
C ASN A 312 -7.56 -0.90 14.70
N ARG A 313 -7.08 0.25 15.15
CA ARG A 313 -7.64 0.97 16.30
C ARG A 313 -9.14 1.26 16.16
N GLY A 314 -9.61 1.55 14.94
CA GLY A 314 -11.03 1.78 14.66
C GLY A 314 -11.92 0.58 14.92
N GLU A 315 -11.36 -0.64 14.88
CA GLU A 315 -12.09 -1.89 15.11
C GLU A 315 -12.05 -2.35 16.58
N PHE A 316 -11.30 -1.65 17.45
CA PHE A 316 -11.06 -2.07 18.84
C PHE A 316 -12.33 -2.34 19.62
N ALA A 317 -13.29 -1.42 19.61
CA ALA A 317 -14.53 -1.56 20.38
C ALA A 317 -15.39 -2.73 19.88
N LYS A 318 -15.49 -2.91 18.56
CA LYS A 318 -16.22 -4.01 17.92
C LYS A 318 -15.56 -5.35 18.23
N ALA A 319 -14.25 -5.45 18.08
CA ALA A 319 -13.48 -6.66 18.36
C ALA A 319 -13.57 -7.02 19.86
N THR A 320 -13.51 -6.06 20.78
CA THR A 320 -13.67 -6.29 22.22
C THR A 320 -15.03 -6.90 22.53
N ALA A 321 -16.10 -6.36 21.97
CA ALA A 321 -17.46 -6.87 22.20
C ALA A 321 -17.59 -8.34 21.74
N ILE A 322 -17.04 -8.68 20.56
CA ILE A 322 -17.02 -10.05 20.04
C ILE A 322 -16.24 -10.97 20.98
N LEU A 323 -15.08 -10.54 21.47
CA LEU A 323 -14.26 -11.36 22.36
C LEU A 323 -14.89 -11.59 23.72
N GLU A 324 -15.69 -10.66 24.24
CA GLU A 324 -16.46 -10.87 25.48
C GLU A 324 -17.50 -12.00 25.33
N GLU A 325 -18.12 -12.14 24.15
CA GLU A 325 -19.00 -13.26 23.85
C GLU A 325 -18.22 -14.58 23.71
N VAL A 326 -17.07 -14.53 23.00
CA VAL A 326 -16.17 -15.67 22.79
C VAL A 326 -15.62 -16.16 24.13
N LYS A 327 -15.24 -15.26 25.03
CA LYS A 327 -14.76 -15.57 26.37
C LYS A 327 -15.72 -16.50 27.12
N VAL A 328 -17.01 -16.18 27.11
CA VAL A 328 -18.03 -16.99 27.79
C VAL A 328 -18.12 -18.40 27.16
N LYS A 329 -18.12 -18.48 25.84
CA LYS A 329 -18.20 -19.77 25.11
C LYS A 329 -16.99 -20.66 25.36
N LEU A 330 -15.80 -20.08 25.49
CA LEU A 330 -14.55 -20.81 25.66
C LEU A 330 -14.19 -21.07 27.12
N GLY A 331 -14.86 -20.41 28.07
CA GLY A 331 -14.50 -20.48 29.49
C GLY A 331 -13.16 -19.78 29.77
N ALA A 332 -12.83 -18.76 29.02
CA ALA A 332 -11.65 -17.95 29.25
C ALA A 332 -11.82 -17.05 30.48
N ARG A 333 -10.71 -16.71 31.13
CA ARG A 333 -10.72 -15.95 32.38
C ARG A 333 -11.08 -14.49 32.16
N GLU A 334 -10.45 -13.82 31.19
CA GLU A 334 -10.57 -12.38 31.01
C GLU A 334 -10.27 -11.98 29.56
N VAL A 335 -10.88 -10.87 29.10
CA VAL A 335 -10.49 -10.15 27.90
C VAL A 335 -9.92 -8.80 28.30
N THR A 336 -8.72 -8.51 27.89
CA THR A 336 -8.06 -7.21 28.10
C THR A 336 -7.71 -6.57 26.77
N GLY A 337 -7.54 -5.26 26.75
CA GLY A 337 -7.15 -4.55 25.55
C GLY A 337 -6.48 -3.22 25.82
N ASP A 338 -5.68 -2.77 24.87
CA ASP A 338 -5.00 -1.48 24.87
C ASP A 338 -5.07 -0.87 23.48
N ASN A 339 -5.71 0.30 23.35
CA ASN A 339 -5.81 1.05 22.09
C ASN A 339 -4.87 2.26 22.03
N LYS A 340 -3.92 2.36 22.97
CA LYS A 340 -2.87 3.39 23.00
C LYS A 340 -1.51 2.80 22.73
N ILE A 341 -1.45 1.95 21.74
CA ILE A 341 -0.23 1.30 21.29
C ILE A 341 0.16 1.78 19.88
N CYS A 342 1.41 1.54 19.54
CA CYS A 342 1.92 1.66 18.19
C CYS A 342 2.81 0.47 17.87
N LYS A 343 3.00 0.20 16.59
CA LYS A 343 3.93 -0.80 16.08
C LYS A 343 5.10 -0.10 15.41
N VAL A 344 6.33 -0.50 15.75
CA VAL A 344 7.58 -0.04 15.12
C VAL A 344 8.34 -1.25 14.61
N SER A 345 8.84 -1.17 13.39
CA SER A 345 9.45 -2.30 12.71
C SER A 345 10.76 -1.89 12.03
N ALA A 346 11.80 -2.66 12.24
CA ALA A 346 13.01 -2.63 11.43
C ALA A 346 12.84 -3.61 10.26
N VAL A 347 13.13 -3.14 9.03
CA VAL A 347 12.98 -3.92 7.79
C VAL A 347 14.30 -3.95 7.05
N GLY A 348 14.71 -5.11 6.56
CA GLY A 348 15.90 -5.25 5.73
C GLY A 348 16.22 -6.72 5.42
N VAL A 349 16.52 -7.01 4.16
CA VAL A 349 16.91 -8.37 3.71
C VAL A 349 18.21 -8.83 4.32
N GLY A 350 19.10 -7.91 4.71
CA GLY A 350 20.38 -8.22 5.35
C GLY A 350 20.26 -8.90 6.72
N MET A 351 19.10 -8.82 7.37
CA MET A 351 18.86 -9.49 8.65
C MET A 351 18.95 -11.02 8.57
N ARG A 352 18.70 -11.61 7.41
CA ARG A 352 18.77 -13.08 7.19
C ARG A 352 20.14 -13.67 7.55
N SER A 353 21.20 -12.90 7.33
CA SER A 353 22.58 -13.37 7.51
C SER A 353 23.30 -12.76 8.72
N HIS A 354 22.67 -11.85 9.46
CA HIS A 354 23.30 -11.10 10.54
C HIS A 354 22.63 -11.38 11.90
N PRO A 355 23.22 -12.23 12.76
CA PRO A 355 22.72 -12.43 14.10
C PRO A 355 22.92 -11.17 14.95
N GLY A 356 22.01 -10.94 15.90
CA GLY A 356 22.14 -9.87 16.89
C GLY A 356 21.37 -8.60 16.60
N VAL A 357 20.74 -8.44 15.41
CA VAL A 357 19.90 -7.27 15.08
C VAL A 357 18.78 -7.06 16.10
N ALA A 358 18.07 -8.13 16.49
CA ALA A 358 17.02 -8.05 17.51
C ALA A 358 17.58 -7.57 18.86
N SER A 359 18.71 -8.09 19.28
CA SER A 359 19.37 -7.70 20.54
C SER A 359 19.78 -6.23 20.52
N GLN A 360 20.32 -5.75 19.40
CA GLN A 360 20.68 -4.34 19.22
C GLN A 360 19.45 -3.43 19.28
N MET A 361 18.36 -3.82 18.59
CA MET A 361 17.08 -3.12 18.63
C MET A 361 16.52 -3.01 20.05
N PHE A 362 16.48 -4.14 20.78
CA PHE A 362 15.91 -4.19 22.12
C PHE A 362 16.77 -3.43 23.12
N LYS A 363 18.12 -3.50 22.99
CA LYS A 363 19.03 -2.71 23.82
C LYS A 363 18.80 -1.22 23.61
N ALA A 364 18.71 -0.75 22.37
CA ALA A 364 18.48 0.66 22.06
C ALA A 364 17.17 1.19 22.68
N LEU A 365 16.10 0.41 22.62
CA LEU A 365 14.83 0.77 23.26
C LEU A 365 14.91 0.75 24.80
N ALA A 366 15.61 -0.23 25.38
CA ALA A 366 15.79 -0.33 26.82
C ALA A 366 16.64 0.83 27.38
N ASP A 367 17.68 1.24 26.67
CA ASP A 367 18.54 2.38 27.07
C ASP A 367 17.74 3.70 27.14
N GLU A 368 16.64 3.82 26.37
CA GLU A 368 15.70 4.96 26.41
C GLU A 368 14.50 4.72 27.36
N GLY A 369 14.50 3.64 28.11
CA GLY A 369 13.42 3.30 29.05
C GLY A 369 12.09 2.93 28.36
N ILE A 370 12.13 2.50 27.10
CA ILE A 370 10.96 2.10 26.33
C ILE A 370 10.67 0.63 26.55
N ASN A 371 9.49 0.32 27.14
CA ASN A 371 9.08 -1.06 27.36
C ASN A 371 8.41 -1.66 26.10
N ILE A 372 8.78 -2.90 25.77
CA ILE A 372 8.21 -3.67 24.66
C ILE A 372 7.04 -4.51 25.18
N GLN A 373 5.87 -4.42 24.55
CA GLN A 373 4.67 -5.16 24.92
C GLN A 373 4.49 -6.46 24.11
N MET A 374 4.88 -6.46 22.84
CA MET A 374 4.82 -7.62 21.94
C MET A 374 6.00 -7.58 20.99
N ILE A 375 6.44 -8.73 20.53
CA ILE A 375 7.49 -8.90 19.53
C ILE A 375 7.00 -9.86 18.46
N SER A 376 7.25 -9.56 17.19
CA SER A 376 7.07 -10.46 16.07
C SER A 376 8.26 -10.35 15.13
N THR A 377 8.74 -11.47 14.62
CA THR A 377 9.89 -11.51 13.71
C THR A 377 9.58 -12.31 12.46
N SER A 378 10.17 -11.91 11.35
CA SER A 378 10.28 -12.69 10.12
C SER A 378 11.76 -12.70 9.68
N GLU A 379 12.04 -13.25 8.50
CA GLU A 379 13.40 -13.25 7.97
C GLU A 379 13.95 -11.85 7.66
N ILE A 380 13.05 -10.90 7.36
CA ILE A 380 13.41 -9.54 6.91
C ILE A 380 12.79 -8.43 7.76
N LYS A 381 12.17 -8.79 8.89
CA LYS A 381 11.44 -7.83 9.73
C LYS A 381 11.52 -8.19 11.20
N ILE A 382 11.72 -7.20 12.04
CA ILE A 382 11.52 -7.28 13.49
C ILE A 382 10.55 -6.18 13.88
N SER A 383 9.38 -6.57 14.41
CA SER A 383 8.33 -5.64 14.86
C SER A 383 8.19 -5.68 16.37
N VAL A 384 8.03 -4.52 16.97
CA VAL A 384 7.72 -4.35 18.39
C VAL A 384 6.47 -3.50 18.56
N VAL A 385 5.65 -3.87 19.53
CA VAL A 385 4.52 -3.06 19.99
C VAL A 385 4.91 -2.31 21.24
N LEU A 386 4.66 -1.01 21.25
CA LEU A 386 5.04 -0.05 22.28
C LEU A 386 3.83 0.80 22.67
N ASP A 387 3.91 1.48 23.83
CA ASP A 387 2.98 2.58 24.16
C ASP A 387 3.14 3.70 23.12
N GLU A 388 2.03 4.22 22.58
CA GLU A 388 2.02 5.18 21.47
C GLU A 388 2.78 6.48 21.77
N LYS A 389 2.90 6.88 23.04
CA LYS A 389 3.66 8.06 23.44
C LYS A 389 5.16 7.99 23.11
N TYR A 390 5.69 6.78 22.96
CA TYR A 390 7.11 6.55 22.65
C TYR A 390 7.39 6.40 21.17
N LEU A 391 6.39 6.46 20.29
CA LEU A 391 6.57 6.17 18.87
C LEU A 391 7.72 6.95 18.23
N GLU A 392 7.67 8.29 18.32
CA GLU A 392 8.66 9.13 17.65
C GLU A 392 10.07 8.99 18.23
N LEU A 393 10.16 8.79 19.54
CA LEU A 393 11.44 8.50 20.20
C LEU A 393 12.00 7.18 19.71
N ALA A 394 11.19 6.12 19.72
CA ALA A 394 11.60 4.80 19.26
C ALA A 394 12.09 4.82 17.81
N VAL A 395 11.35 5.46 16.91
CA VAL A 395 11.73 5.58 15.49
C VAL A 395 13.07 6.30 15.34
N ARG A 396 13.29 7.44 16.02
CA ARG A 396 14.56 8.19 15.96
C ARG A 396 15.73 7.40 16.51
N VAL A 397 15.54 6.73 17.65
CA VAL A 397 16.59 5.94 18.27
C VAL A 397 16.98 4.75 17.38
N LEU A 398 16.01 4.01 16.88
CA LEU A 398 16.27 2.88 16.00
C LEU A 398 16.92 3.30 14.67
N HIS A 399 16.45 4.40 14.06
CA HIS A 399 17.04 4.94 12.84
C HIS A 399 18.53 5.25 13.03
N ARG A 400 18.90 5.92 14.14
CA ARG A 400 20.29 6.19 14.49
C ARG A 400 21.07 4.92 14.83
N THR A 401 20.49 4.01 15.61
CA THR A 401 21.14 2.77 16.03
C THR A 401 21.57 1.90 14.86
N PHE A 402 20.78 1.90 13.77
CA PHE A 402 21.09 1.15 12.56
C PHE A 402 21.87 1.97 11.52
N GLY A 403 22.31 3.20 11.85
CA GLY A 403 23.14 4.03 10.99
C GLY A 403 22.45 4.54 9.73
N LEU A 404 21.09 4.58 9.72
CA LEU A 404 20.30 4.99 8.55
C LEU A 404 20.43 6.48 8.22
N ASP A 405 20.97 7.28 9.13
CA ASP A 405 21.36 8.68 8.95
C ASP A 405 22.69 8.85 8.22
N GLN A 406 23.53 7.79 8.18
CA GLN A 406 24.90 7.83 7.65
C GLN A 406 25.06 7.10 6.31
N GLN A 407 24.05 6.38 5.84
CA GLN A 407 24.13 5.66 4.56
C GLN A 407 24.29 6.64 3.39
N VAL A 408 25.32 6.40 2.61
CA VAL A 408 25.66 7.14 1.38
C VAL A 408 25.06 6.43 0.17
#